data_d4a8519220d79bbb55594c8e8dcb24df
#
_entry.id   d4a8519220d79bbb55594c8e8dcb24df
#
_cell.length_a   1.000
_cell.length_b   1.000
_cell.length_c   1.000
_cell.angle_alpha   90.00
_cell.angle_beta   90.00
_cell.angle_gamma   90.00
#
_symmetry.space_group_name_H-M   'P 1'
#
loop_
_entity.id
_entity.type
_entity.pdbx_description
1 polymer ?
#
loop_
_entity_poly.entity_id
_entity_poly.type
_entity_poly.pdbx_seq_one_letter_code
_entity_poly.pdbx_strand_id
1 'polypeptide(L)'
;ALILVGGTGENMIVVVPGANGTVTEVQARTAVEAMSDGDILMLQLEIPGTAVEAALRTARARGVTTILNTAPLTDQAARLAALADIVIANETEFELLAGRSDLEPAAREEALLELHGETGQTFIITLGADGVIAARDGALHWTKGLKIEPVDTVGAGDTFCGYLAAALDSGIAFDQALRRAAVAGSLACLKPGAQPSIPTRDEVEGRLQG
;
A
#
# COMPACT_ATOMS: atom_id res chain seq x y z
N ALA A 1 -8.98 17.72 -1.73
CA ALA A 1 -9.79 16.84 -2.55
C ALA A 1 -11.26 17.22 -2.46
N LEU A 2 -12.02 17.01 -3.54
CA LEU A 2 -13.46 17.10 -3.58
C LEU A 2 -13.99 15.69 -3.82
N ILE A 3 -14.74 15.16 -2.86
CA ILE A 3 -15.28 13.80 -2.93
C ILE A 3 -16.75 13.90 -3.25
N LEU A 4 -17.16 13.37 -4.40
CA LEU A 4 -18.55 13.26 -4.83
C LEU A 4 -19.01 11.82 -4.57
N VAL A 5 -20.03 11.65 -3.75
CA VAL A 5 -20.62 10.34 -3.45
C VAL A 5 -21.90 10.21 -4.25
N GLY A 6 -21.97 9.25 -5.17
CA GLY A 6 -23.16 8.92 -5.93
C GLY A 6 -24.21 8.19 -5.08
N GLY A 7 -25.47 8.20 -5.54
CA GLY A 7 -26.57 7.51 -4.85
C GLY A 7 -26.42 5.98 -4.76
N THR A 8 -25.51 5.41 -5.50
CA THR A 8 -25.14 3.97 -5.51
C THR A 8 -23.93 3.65 -4.63
N GLY A 9 -23.36 4.66 -3.93
CA GLY A 9 -22.16 4.49 -3.11
C GLY A 9 -20.85 4.62 -3.90
N GLU A 10 -20.90 4.88 -5.20
CA GLU A 10 -19.70 5.16 -6.00
C GLU A 10 -19.11 6.52 -5.63
N ASN A 11 -17.79 6.55 -5.48
CA ASN A 11 -17.06 7.77 -5.15
C ASN A 11 -16.29 8.26 -6.38
N MET A 12 -16.45 9.56 -6.68
CA MET A 12 -15.58 10.27 -7.62
C MET A 12 -14.76 11.28 -6.84
N ILE A 13 -13.44 11.16 -6.90
CA ILE A 13 -12.53 12.03 -6.17
C ILE A 13 -11.78 12.93 -7.16
N VAL A 14 -11.97 14.23 -7.01
CA VAL A 14 -11.21 15.25 -7.74
C VAL A 14 -10.13 15.79 -6.82
N VAL A 15 -8.87 15.56 -7.17
CA VAL A 15 -7.71 16.00 -6.39
C VAL A 15 -7.09 17.23 -7.04
N VAL A 16 -6.93 18.30 -6.25
CA VAL A 16 -6.05 19.41 -6.58
C VAL A 16 -4.75 19.19 -5.79
N PRO A 17 -3.61 18.95 -6.43
CA PRO A 17 -2.37 18.54 -5.75
C PRO A 17 -1.91 19.53 -4.68
N GLY A 18 -2.11 20.83 -4.88
CA GLY A 18 -1.68 21.85 -3.92
C GLY A 18 -0.18 21.72 -3.58
N ALA A 19 0.14 21.63 -2.29
CA ALA A 19 1.51 21.48 -1.81
C ALA A 19 2.16 20.17 -2.27
N ASN A 20 1.39 19.08 -2.40
CA ASN A 20 1.91 17.81 -2.92
C ASN A 20 2.54 18.01 -4.31
N GLY A 21 1.88 18.78 -5.20
CA GLY A 21 2.38 19.05 -6.56
C GLY A 21 3.65 19.89 -6.61
N THR A 22 4.09 20.46 -5.50
CA THR A 22 5.31 21.31 -5.43
C THR A 22 6.52 20.58 -4.84
N VAL A 23 6.38 19.32 -4.43
CA VAL A 23 7.49 18.52 -3.91
C VAL A 23 8.54 18.31 -5.00
N THR A 24 9.78 18.69 -4.72
CA THR A 24 10.90 18.60 -5.66
C THR A 24 11.75 17.35 -5.42
N GLU A 25 12.49 16.94 -6.44
CA GLU A 25 13.50 15.87 -6.33
C GLU A 25 14.54 16.14 -5.24
N VAL A 26 14.92 17.40 -5.07
CA VAL A 26 15.90 17.80 -4.04
C VAL A 26 15.34 17.60 -2.66
N GLN A 27 14.09 18.02 -2.41
CA GLN A 27 13.42 17.81 -1.13
C GLN A 27 13.27 16.31 -0.82
N ALA A 28 12.83 15.51 -1.79
CA ALA A 28 12.68 14.07 -1.66
C ALA A 28 14.02 13.40 -1.32
N ARG A 29 15.08 13.72 -2.06
CA ARG A 29 16.43 13.23 -1.83
C ARG A 29 16.95 13.58 -0.44
N THR A 30 16.86 14.88 -0.06
CA THR A 30 17.32 15.34 1.25
C THR A 30 16.59 14.65 2.41
N ALA A 31 15.28 14.42 2.28
CA ALA A 31 14.52 13.69 3.30
C ALA A 31 15.03 12.26 3.47
N VAL A 32 15.28 11.56 2.36
CA VAL A 32 15.79 10.17 2.40
C VAL A 32 17.26 10.11 2.84
N GLU A 33 18.07 11.10 2.51
CA GLU A 33 19.47 11.21 2.97
C GLU A 33 19.58 11.32 4.51
N ALA A 34 18.54 11.78 5.19
CA ALA A 34 18.46 11.80 6.64
C ALA A 34 18.07 10.47 7.28
N MET A 35 17.63 9.48 6.48
CA MET A 35 17.27 8.14 6.96
C MET A 35 18.52 7.27 7.15
N SER A 36 18.38 6.24 7.97
CA SER A 36 19.42 5.26 8.28
C SER A 36 19.17 3.93 7.57
N ASP A 37 20.20 3.11 7.47
CA ASP A 37 20.06 1.71 7.07
C ASP A 37 19.09 0.98 8.00
N GLY A 38 18.15 0.24 7.42
CA GLY A 38 17.07 -0.46 8.12
C GLY A 38 15.79 0.35 8.34
N ASP A 39 15.81 1.67 8.12
CA ASP A 39 14.57 2.47 8.12
C ASP A 39 13.64 2.06 6.95
N ILE A 40 12.35 2.36 7.08
CA ILE A 40 11.36 2.12 6.03
C ILE A 40 10.84 3.43 5.46
N LEU A 41 11.01 3.59 4.14
CA LEU A 41 10.41 4.68 3.37
C LEU A 41 9.10 4.22 2.75
N MET A 42 8.00 4.86 3.12
CA MET A 42 6.69 4.61 2.51
C MET A 42 6.29 5.77 1.60
N LEU A 43 5.85 5.44 0.39
CA LEU A 43 5.46 6.38 -0.65
C LEU A 43 4.15 5.97 -1.32
N GLN A 44 3.43 6.97 -1.85
CA GLN A 44 2.32 6.84 -2.79
C GLN A 44 2.63 7.64 -4.07
N LEU A 45 1.64 7.70 -4.98
CA LEU A 45 1.77 8.44 -6.26
C LEU A 45 1.05 9.80 -6.25
N GLU A 46 0.95 10.44 -5.09
CA GLU A 46 0.30 11.75 -4.93
C GLU A 46 1.25 12.97 -4.99
N ILE A 47 2.55 12.73 -5.09
CA ILE A 47 3.58 13.75 -5.34
C ILE A 47 4.16 13.54 -6.74
N PRO A 48 4.91 14.52 -7.31
CA PRO A 48 5.50 14.38 -8.64
C PRO A 48 6.31 13.09 -8.79
N GLY A 49 6.10 12.35 -9.88
CA GLY A 49 6.78 11.08 -10.13
C GLY A 49 8.31 11.20 -10.15
N THR A 50 8.85 12.35 -10.52
CA THR A 50 10.31 12.63 -10.45
C THR A 50 10.80 12.70 -8.99
N ALA A 51 9.99 13.21 -8.07
CA ALA A 51 10.30 13.22 -6.64
C ALA A 51 10.22 11.81 -6.05
N VAL A 52 9.19 11.01 -6.42
CA VAL A 52 9.07 9.58 -6.04
C VAL A 52 10.28 8.80 -6.53
N GLU A 53 10.66 8.96 -7.80
CA GLU A 53 11.83 8.29 -8.36
C GLU A 53 13.12 8.65 -7.64
N ALA A 54 13.33 9.95 -7.36
CA ALA A 54 14.49 10.42 -6.64
C ALA A 54 14.56 9.81 -5.23
N ALA A 55 13.42 9.73 -4.51
CA ALA A 55 13.32 9.10 -3.20
C ALA A 55 13.67 7.61 -3.25
N LEU A 56 13.05 6.83 -4.16
CA LEU A 56 13.27 5.39 -4.29
C LEU A 56 14.73 5.06 -4.63
N ARG A 57 15.35 5.78 -5.58
CA ARG A 57 16.75 5.58 -5.94
C ARG A 57 17.71 5.92 -4.80
N THR A 58 17.42 7.00 -4.06
CA THR A 58 18.23 7.39 -2.90
C THR A 58 18.10 6.37 -1.77
N ALA A 59 16.90 5.89 -1.50
CA ALA A 59 16.63 4.86 -0.48
C ALA A 59 17.42 3.57 -0.77
N ARG A 60 17.36 3.07 -2.01
CA ARG A 60 18.13 1.89 -2.43
C ARG A 60 19.64 2.07 -2.21
N ALA A 61 20.20 3.26 -2.52
CA ALA A 61 21.62 3.54 -2.32
C ALA A 61 22.02 3.61 -0.84
N ARG A 62 21.06 3.74 0.07
CA ARG A 62 21.30 3.86 1.52
C ARG A 62 20.88 2.63 2.33
N GLY A 63 20.38 1.57 1.69
CA GLY A 63 19.87 0.38 2.40
C GLY A 63 18.54 0.61 3.12
N VAL A 64 17.83 1.69 2.77
CA VAL A 64 16.48 1.98 3.27
C VAL A 64 15.48 1.11 2.53
N THR A 65 14.67 0.35 3.25
CA THR A 65 13.60 -0.46 2.66
C THR A 65 12.48 0.42 2.14
N THR A 66 12.02 0.17 0.92
CA THR A 66 11.00 0.99 0.26
C THR A 66 9.68 0.25 0.13
N ILE A 67 8.59 0.93 0.51
CA ILE A 67 7.21 0.50 0.27
C ILE A 67 6.55 1.53 -0.63
N LEU A 68 6.12 1.12 -1.81
CA LEU A 68 5.32 1.94 -2.71
C LEU A 68 3.89 1.41 -2.80
N ASN A 69 2.93 2.23 -2.39
CA ASN A 69 1.53 2.02 -2.72
C ASN A 69 1.24 2.70 -4.06
N THR A 70 0.72 1.97 -5.03
CA THR A 70 0.49 2.45 -6.41
C THR A 70 -0.75 3.32 -6.58
N ALA A 71 -1.39 3.69 -5.48
CA ALA A 71 -2.51 4.65 -5.46
C ALA A 71 -2.00 6.12 -5.44
N PRO A 72 -2.68 7.03 -6.15
CA PRO A 72 -3.62 6.78 -7.24
C PRO A 72 -2.90 6.24 -8.48
N LEU A 73 -3.61 5.44 -9.27
CA LEU A 73 -3.05 4.87 -10.49
C LEU A 73 -2.63 5.97 -11.48
N THR A 74 -1.37 5.96 -11.89
CA THR A 74 -0.78 6.91 -12.84
C THR A 74 -0.06 6.17 -13.96
N ASP A 75 0.16 6.84 -15.08
CA ASP A 75 0.94 6.31 -16.22
C ASP A 75 2.37 5.90 -15.84
N GLN A 76 2.88 6.41 -14.71
CA GLN A 76 4.22 6.14 -14.21
C GLN A 76 4.26 5.01 -13.18
N ALA A 77 3.10 4.48 -12.75
CA ALA A 77 3.01 3.52 -11.66
C ALA A 77 3.91 2.29 -11.88
N ALA A 78 3.83 1.64 -13.03
CA ALA A 78 4.63 0.46 -13.34
C ALA A 78 6.14 0.76 -13.32
N ARG A 79 6.56 1.88 -13.89
CA ARG A 79 7.97 2.30 -13.92
C ARG A 79 8.51 2.62 -12.51
N LEU A 80 7.71 3.24 -11.68
CA LEU A 80 8.09 3.59 -10.31
C LEU A 80 8.04 2.36 -9.39
N ALA A 81 7.05 1.49 -9.57
CA ALA A 81 6.93 0.23 -8.83
C ALA A 81 8.18 -0.64 -9.01
N ALA A 82 8.76 -0.70 -10.20
CA ALA A 82 10.00 -1.44 -10.47
C ALA A 82 11.23 -0.96 -9.66
N LEU A 83 11.14 0.16 -8.97
CA LEU A 83 12.20 0.72 -8.14
C LEU A 83 12.02 0.42 -6.64
N ALA A 84 10.85 -0.03 -6.21
CA ALA A 84 10.55 -0.30 -4.80
C ALA A 84 10.92 -1.73 -4.40
N ASP A 85 11.08 -2.00 -3.10
CA ASP A 85 11.31 -3.35 -2.58
C ASP A 85 9.97 -4.07 -2.32
N ILE A 86 8.99 -3.33 -1.84
CA ILE A 86 7.63 -3.80 -1.57
C ILE A 86 6.66 -2.93 -2.35
N VAL A 87 5.80 -3.54 -3.14
CA VAL A 87 4.75 -2.87 -3.92
C VAL A 87 3.39 -3.27 -3.37
N ILE A 88 2.56 -2.28 -3.04
CA ILE A 88 1.18 -2.49 -2.60
C ILE A 88 0.24 -1.94 -3.67
N ALA A 89 -0.70 -2.74 -4.10
CA ALA A 89 -1.68 -2.40 -5.11
C ALA A 89 -3.07 -2.93 -4.71
N ASN A 90 -4.13 -2.33 -5.22
CA ASN A 90 -5.43 -2.99 -5.28
C ASN A 90 -5.53 -3.88 -6.52
N GLU A 91 -6.66 -4.54 -6.73
CA GLU A 91 -6.86 -5.46 -7.86
C GLU A 91 -6.63 -4.79 -9.22
N THR A 92 -7.24 -3.63 -9.43
CA THR A 92 -7.13 -2.87 -10.69
C THR A 92 -5.70 -2.35 -10.93
N GLU A 93 -5.05 -1.85 -9.90
CA GLU A 93 -3.67 -1.38 -9.94
C GLU A 93 -2.71 -2.53 -10.25
N PHE A 94 -2.94 -3.70 -9.63
CA PHE A 94 -2.12 -4.88 -9.90
C PHE A 94 -2.28 -5.39 -11.34
N GLU A 95 -3.49 -5.41 -11.88
CA GLU A 95 -3.74 -5.78 -13.27
C GLU A 95 -2.93 -4.92 -14.24
N LEU A 96 -2.86 -3.61 -13.98
CA LEU A 96 -2.02 -2.72 -14.77
C LEU A 96 -0.53 -3.07 -14.64
N LEU A 97 -0.05 -3.32 -13.42
CA LEU A 97 1.35 -3.70 -13.18
C LEU A 97 1.71 -5.01 -13.88
N ALA A 98 0.80 -5.97 -13.89
CA ALA A 98 0.96 -7.26 -14.56
C ALA A 98 0.76 -7.19 -16.09
N GLY A 99 0.30 -6.04 -16.62
CA GLY A 99 -0.05 -5.89 -18.04
C GLY A 99 -1.21 -6.80 -18.47
N ARG A 100 -2.14 -7.10 -17.57
CA ARG A 100 -3.28 -7.99 -17.73
C ARG A 100 -4.56 -7.27 -17.29
N SER A 101 -5.72 -7.81 -17.66
CA SER A 101 -7.02 -7.29 -17.25
C SER A 101 -7.96 -8.43 -16.88
N ASP A 102 -8.97 -8.11 -16.06
CA ASP A 102 -10.04 -9.03 -15.68
C ASP A 102 -9.51 -10.36 -15.08
N LEU A 103 -8.53 -10.26 -14.19
CA LEU A 103 -7.90 -11.44 -13.60
C LEU A 103 -8.82 -12.11 -12.58
N GLU A 104 -9.27 -13.31 -12.92
CA GLU A 104 -9.90 -14.22 -11.97
C GLU A 104 -8.91 -14.58 -10.82
N PRO A 105 -9.40 -14.98 -9.64
CA PRO A 105 -8.54 -15.21 -8.46
C PRO A 105 -7.31 -16.10 -8.74
N ALA A 106 -7.50 -17.24 -9.42
CA ALA A 106 -6.41 -18.18 -9.71
C ALA A 106 -5.37 -17.57 -10.68
N ALA A 107 -5.83 -16.83 -11.70
CA ALA A 107 -4.95 -16.15 -12.64
C ALA A 107 -4.19 -14.99 -11.98
N ARG A 108 -4.81 -14.33 -10.99
CA ARG A 108 -4.17 -13.29 -10.18
C ARG A 108 -3.05 -13.86 -9.31
N GLU A 109 -3.25 -15.02 -8.68
CA GLU A 109 -2.22 -15.72 -7.90
C GLU A 109 -1.02 -16.11 -8.78
N GLU A 110 -1.28 -16.65 -9.95
CA GLU A 110 -0.25 -17.02 -10.92
C GLU A 110 0.55 -15.79 -11.38
N ALA A 111 -0.14 -14.73 -11.80
CA ALA A 111 0.49 -13.47 -12.22
C ALA A 111 1.32 -12.83 -11.09
N LEU A 112 0.84 -12.94 -9.84
CA LEU A 112 1.53 -12.41 -8.68
C LEU A 112 2.84 -13.16 -8.41
N LEU A 113 2.83 -14.50 -8.50
CA LEU A 113 4.04 -15.32 -8.37
C LEU A 113 5.01 -15.11 -9.53
N GLU A 114 4.50 -15.00 -10.77
CA GLU A 114 5.33 -14.70 -11.94
C GLU A 114 6.06 -13.36 -11.77
N LEU A 115 5.33 -12.29 -11.45
CA LEU A 115 5.91 -10.95 -11.30
C LEU A 115 6.93 -10.90 -10.14
N HIS A 116 6.64 -11.59 -9.01
CA HIS A 116 7.58 -11.77 -7.93
C HIS A 116 8.84 -12.52 -8.39
N GLY A 117 8.67 -13.64 -9.11
CA GLY A 117 9.77 -14.46 -9.60
C GLY A 117 10.68 -13.73 -10.59
N GLU A 118 10.10 -12.86 -11.43
CA GLU A 118 10.84 -12.07 -12.41
C GLU A 118 11.64 -10.93 -11.78
N THR A 119 11.10 -10.30 -10.73
CA THR A 119 11.66 -9.06 -10.18
C THR A 119 12.37 -9.23 -8.83
N GLY A 120 12.02 -10.28 -8.08
CA GLY A 120 12.46 -10.47 -6.69
C GLY A 120 11.78 -9.53 -5.68
N GLN A 121 10.89 -8.66 -6.13
CA GLN A 121 10.17 -7.72 -5.26
C GLN A 121 9.06 -8.43 -4.49
N THR A 122 8.71 -7.92 -3.31
CA THR A 122 7.48 -8.32 -2.63
C THR A 122 6.29 -7.57 -3.22
N PHE A 123 5.28 -8.28 -3.68
CA PHE A 123 4.00 -7.70 -4.12
C PHE A 123 2.89 -8.05 -3.17
N ILE A 124 2.04 -7.07 -2.87
CA ILE A 124 0.91 -7.22 -1.95
C ILE A 124 -0.33 -6.66 -2.67
N ILE A 125 -1.38 -7.46 -2.77
CA ILE A 125 -2.65 -7.04 -3.36
C ILE A 125 -3.71 -6.99 -2.26
N THR A 126 -4.32 -5.82 -2.10
CA THR A 126 -5.50 -5.65 -1.24
C THR A 126 -6.76 -6.01 -2.03
N LEU A 127 -7.60 -6.86 -1.46
CA LEU A 127 -8.79 -7.46 -2.06
C LEU A 127 -10.08 -7.00 -1.37
N GLY A 128 -10.07 -5.80 -0.79
CA GLY A 128 -11.20 -5.26 -0.03
C GLY A 128 -11.67 -6.21 1.07
N ALA A 129 -12.92 -6.67 0.99
CA ALA A 129 -13.51 -7.58 1.99
C ALA A 129 -12.89 -8.97 2.01
N ASP A 130 -12.27 -9.39 0.91
CA ASP A 130 -11.63 -10.72 0.79
C ASP A 130 -10.25 -10.78 1.46
N GLY A 131 -9.72 -9.62 1.87
CA GLY A 131 -8.48 -9.52 2.62
C GLY A 131 -7.28 -9.12 1.76
N VAL A 132 -6.19 -9.87 1.86
CA VAL A 132 -4.90 -9.51 1.23
C VAL A 132 -4.19 -10.78 0.78
N ILE A 133 -3.58 -10.72 -0.39
CA ILE A 133 -2.62 -11.72 -0.89
C ILE A 133 -1.28 -11.06 -1.15
N ALA A 134 -0.19 -11.76 -0.86
CA ALA A 134 1.14 -11.30 -1.20
C ALA A 134 1.99 -12.43 -1.79
N ALA A 135 2.97 -12.07 -2.63
CA ALA A 135 4.05 -12.94 -3.05
C ALA A 135 5.36 -12.44 -2.46
N ARG A 136 6.04 -13.32 -1.73
CA ARG A 136 7.33 -13.07 -1.11
C ARG A 136 8.09 -14.39 -0.93
N ASP A 137 9.41 -14.35 -1.07
CA ASP A 137 10.30 -15.51 -0.86
C ASP A 137 9.86 -16.76 -1.65
N GLY A 138 9.29 -16.56 -2.85
CA GLY A 138 8.80 -17.61 -3.74
C GLY A 138 7.48 -18.25 -3.33
N ALA A 139 6.75 -17.68 -2.35
CA ALA A 139 5.51 -18.22 -1.83
C ALA A 139 4.38 -17.19 -1.82
N LEU A 140 3.14 -17.69 -1.84
CA LEU A 140 1.95 -16.88 -1.58
C LEU A 140 1.64 -16.84 -0.09
N HIS A 141 1.32 -15.64 0.38
CA HIS A 141 0.87 -15.35 1.74
C HIS A 141 -0.55 -14.79 1.69
N TRP A 142 -1.46 -15.42 2.41
CA TRP A 142 -2.85 -15.00 2.48
C TRP A 142 -3.24 -14.54 3.87
N THR A 143 -3.97 -13.45 3.97
CA THR A 143 -4.59 -13.06 5.21
C THR A 143 -5.96 -12.43 4.97
N LYS A 144 -6.91 -12.75 5.85
CA LYS A 144 -8.24 -12.13 5.84
C LYS A 144 -8.25 -10.96 6.82
N GLY A 145 -8.97 -9.91 6.47
CA GLY A 145 -9.38 -8.88 7.40
C GLY A 145 -10.41 -9.41 8.42
N LEU A 146 -11.03 -8.49 9.13
CA LEU A 146 -12.19 -8.80 9.96
C LEU A 146 -13.46 -8.84 9.09
N LYS A 147 -14.37 -9.73 9.41
CA LYS A 147 -15.72 -9.70 8.83
C LYS A 147 -16.50 -8.56 9.49
N ILE A 148 -16.77 -7.50 8.74
CA ILE A 148 -17.40 -6.27 9.22
C ILE A 148 -18.51 -5.81 8.28
N GLU A 149 -19.36 -4.92 8.77
CA GLU A 149 -20.24 -4.09 7.94
C GLU A 149 -19.62 -2.69 7.87
N PRO A 150 -19.06 -2.27 6.73
CA PRO A 150 -18.33 -1.02 6.64
C PRO A 150 -19.27 0.18 6.75
N VAL A 151 -18.87 1.20 7.50
CA VAL A 151 -19.52 2.52 7.59
C VAL A 151 -18.92 3.46 6.53
N ASP A 152 -17.57 3.42 6.41
CA ASP A 152 -16.81 4.26 5.47
C ASP A 152 -15.50 3.53 5.14
N THR A 153 -15.13 3.46 3.87
CA THR A 153 -13.90 2.77 3.43
C THR A 153 -12.74 3.73 3.15
N VAL A 154 -12.96 5.04 3.31
CA VAL A 154 -11.93 6.06 3.07
C VAL A 154 -10.78 5.88 4.06
N GLY A 155 -9.54 5.82 3.53
CA GLY A 155 -8.33 5.66 4.33
C GLY A 155 -8.05 4.24 4.85
N ALA A 156 -8.87 3.24 4.48
CA ALA A 156 -8.61 1.85 4.88
C ALA A 156 -7.28 1.31 4.29
N GLY A 157 -7.01 1.63 3.01
CA GLY A 157 -5.75 1.30 2.34
C GLY A 157 -4.54 2.01 2.97
N ASP A 158 -4.69 3.29 3.30
CA ASP A 158 -3.63 4.07 3.97
C ASP A 158 -3.34 3.51 5.37
N THR A 159 -4.39 3.15 6.10
CA THR A 159 -4.28 2.49 7.41
C THR A 159 -3.56 1.15 7.28
N PHE A 160 -3.91 0.33 6.29
CA PHE A 160 -3.21 -0.92 5.99
C PHE A 160 -1.71 -0.68 5.74
N CYS A 161 -1.37 0.25 4.85
CA CYS A 161 0.02 0.56 4.51
C CYS A 161 0.81 1.04 5.73
N GLY A 162 0.25 1.94 6.54
CA GLY A 162 0.90 2.46 7.74
C GLY A 162 1.15 1.38 8.79
N TYR A 163 0.17 0.50 9.04
CA TYR A 163 0.32 -0.62 9.98
C TYR A 163 1.31 -1.67 9.49
N LEU A 164 1.34 -1.96 8.18
CA LEU A 164 2.32 -2.86 7.57
C LEU A 164 3.74 -2.32 7.78
N ALA A 165 3.97 -1.06 7.39
CA ALA A 165 5.26 -0.42 7.52
C ALA A 165 5.75 -0.42 8.98
N ALA A 166 4.90 0.01 9.92
CA ALA A 166 5.23 0.04 11.35
C ALA A 166 5.51 -1.36 11.94
N ALA A 167 4.80 -2.39 11.47
CA ALA A 167 5.03 -3.77 11.91
C ALA A 167 6.36 -4.32 11.39
N LEU A 168 6.68 -4.06 10.13
CA LEU A 168 7.95 -4.49 9.52
C LEU A 168 9.14 -3.76 10.17
N ASP A 169 9.03 -2.46 10.38
CA ASP A 169 10.02 -1.63 11.08
C ASP A 169 10.31 -2.15 12.50
N SER A 170 9.27 -2.64 13.18
CA SER A 170 9.38 -3.27 14.50
C SER A 170 9.93 -4.70 14.47
N GLY A 171 10.33 -5.23 13.31
CA GLY A 171 10.86 -6.58 13.16
C GLY A 171 9.82 -7.70 13.30
N ILE A 172 8.53 -7.38 13.14
CA ILE A 172 7.46 -8.37 13.18
C ILE A 172 7.52 -9.22 11.91
N ALA A 173 7.37 -10.54 12.05
CA ALA A 173 7.38 -11.47 10.93
C ALA A 173 6.31 -11.10 9.88
N PHE A 174 6.62 -11.28 8.60
CA PHE A 174 5.83 -10.77 7.48
C PHE A 174 4.34 -11.17 7.54
N ASP A 175 4.04 -12.45 7.81
CA ASP A 175 2.66 -12.93 7.92
C ASP A 175 1.88 -12.24 9.06
N GLN A 176 2.55 -12.00 10.18
CA GLN A 176 1.97 -11.30 11.31
C GLN A 176 1.79 -9.81 10.99
N ALA A 177 2.73 -9.21 10.26
CA ALA A 177 2.63 -7.83 9.81
C ALA A 177 1.44 -7.65 8.83
N LEU A 178 1.29 -8.57 7.85
CA LEU A 178 0.14 -8.60 6.95
C LEU A 178 -1.18 -8.72 7.72
N ARG A 179 -1.24 -9.64 8.69
CA ARG A 179 -2.46 -9.85 9.50
C ARG A 179 -2.81 -8.59 10.31
N ARG A 180 -1.83 -7.94 10.94
CA ARG A 180 -2.03 -6.67 11.68
C ARG A 180 -2.56 -5.58 10.76
N ALA A 181 -1.95 -5.41 9.61
CA ALA A 181 -2.35 -4.43 8.61
C ALA A 181 -3.78 -4.67 8.10
N ALA A 182 -4.13 -5.92 7.78
CA ALA A 182 -5.47 -6.29 7.33
C ALA A 182 -6.55 -6.05 8.41
N VAL A 183 -6.25 -6.37 9.66
CA VAL A 183 -7.14 -6.07 10.80
C VAL A 183 -7.30 -4.56 10.99
N ALA A 184 -6.22 -3.80 10.91
CA ALA A 184 -6.24 -2.35 11.06
C ALA A 184 -7.07 -1.68 9.95
N GLY A 185 -6.87 -2.08 8.69
CA GLY A 185 -7.67 -1.60 7.56
C GLY A 185 -9.15 -1.90 7.72
N SER A 186 -9.50 -3.11 8.22
CA SER A 186 -10.89 -3.45 8.52
C SER A 186 -11.48 -2.59 9.63
N LEU A 187 -10.75 -2.34 10.71
CA LEU A 187 -11.22 -1.49 11.82
C LEU A 187 -11.41 -0.04 11.38
N ALA A 188 -10.57 0.49 10.49
CA ALA A 188 -10.74 1.81 9.94
C ALA A 188 -12.08 1.98 9.21
N CYS A 189 -12.60 0.92 8.58
CA CYS A 189 -13.90 0.96 7.92
C CYS A 189 -15.11 1.07 8.87
N LEU A 190 -14.93 0.93 10.17
CA LEU A 190 -16.04 0.97 11.16
C LEU A 190 -16.41 2.38 11.63
N LYS A 191 -15.64 3.39 11.24
CA LYS A 191 -15.83 4.78 11.65
C LYS A 191 -15.78 5.69 10.42
N PRO A 192 -16.53 6.81 10.38
CA PRO A 192 -16.47 7.74 9.27
C PRO A 192 -15.16 8.54 9.27
N GLY A 193 -14.68 8.88 8.07
CA GLY A 193 -13.52 9.74 7.83
C GLY A 193 -12.20 8.97 7.82
N ALA A 194 -11.18 9.53 7.17
CA ALA A 194 -9.87 8.89 6.99
C ALA A 194 -9.04 8.87 8.28
N GLN A 195 -8.51 10.02 8.69
CA GLN A 195 -7.63 10.08 9.88
C GLN A 195 -8.35 9.75 11.20
N PRO A 196 -9.59 10.20 11.47
CA PRO A 196 -10.28 9.88 12.71
C PRO A 196 -10.66 8.40 12.85
N SER A 197 -10.71 7.65 11.76
CA SER A 197 -11.06 6.23 11.74
C SER A 197 -9.89 5.30 12.04
N ILE A 198 -8.65 5.79 11.93
CA ILE A 198 -7.45 4.97 12.16
C ILE A 198 -7.50 4.37 13.58
N PRO A 199 -7.49 3.03 13.71
CA PRO A 199 -7.52 2.39 15.01
C PRO A 199 -6.23 2.62 15.80
N THR A 200 -6.33 2.57 17.12
CA THR A 200 -5.15 2.52 17.98
C THR A 200 -4.50 1.14 17.96
N ARG A 201 -3.26 1.05 18.40
CA ARG A 201 -2.54 -0.22 18.53
C ARG A 201 -3.33 -1.22 19.39
N ASP A 202 -3.86 -0.78 20.53
CA ASP A 202 -4.58 -1.65 21.47
C ASP A 202 -5.88 -2.19 20.86
N GLU A 203 -6.61 -1.40 20.05
CA GLU A 203 -7.78 -1.85 19.32
C GLU A 203 -7.42 -2.98 18.33
N VAL A 204 -6.28 -2.86 17.63
CA VAL A 204 -5.81 -3.89 16.68
C VAL A 204 -5.36 -5.15 17.43
N GLU A 205 -4.53 -5.02 18.47
CA GLU A 205 -4.04 -6.15 19.26
C GLU A 205 -5.19 -6.95 19.90
N GLY A 206 -6.21 -6.26 20.40
CA GLY A 206 -7.41 -6.90 20.97
C GLY A 206 -8.18 -7.77 19.95
N ARG A 207 -8.04 -7.48 18.65
CA ARG A 207 -8.70 -8.25 17.58
C ARG A 207 -7.82 -9.36 16.98
N LEU A 208 -6.52 -9.33 17.25
CA LEU A 208 -5.62 -10.39 16.81
C LEU A 208 -5.64 -11.62 17.71
N GLN A 209 -6.09 -11.46 18.95
CA GLN A 209 -6.13 -12.53 19.97
C GLN A 209 -7.45 -13.33 19.99
N GLY A 210 -8.46 -12.90 19.28
CA GLY A 210 -9.78 -13.56 19.15
C GLY A 210 -9.96 -14.20 17.78
#